data_4f7a90e1a8111d849d065ba781cdb2a9
#
_entry.id   4f7a90e1a8111d849d065ba781cdb2a9
#
_cell.length_a   1.000
_cell.length_b   1.000
_cell.length_c   1.000
_cell.angle_alpha   90.00
_cell.angle_beta   90.00
_cell.angle_gamma   90.00
#
_symmetry.space_group_name_H-M   'P 1'
#
loop_
_entity.id
_entity.type
_entity.pdbx_description
1 polymer ?
#
loop_
_entity_poly.entity_id
_entity_poly.type
_entity_poly.pdbx_seq_one_letter_code
_entity_poly.pdbx_strand_id
1 'polypeptide(L)'
;MKSVVENIEKYKNEGIKDYIIDVIDNPGGVSNACSMLLEALNMKGGTYGGMLRFSPLAQEQLGYLRKSGHIEYKSNNNAVKNNDINLYILTNENTFSSAQMLAVWVSDGNLGKIIGRPSSNMPSNYGDVLKFQMKNSKLIGQISHKKFIRPDIRKDKEQILEPDIYVEYGDDILETAIDYINK
;
A
#
# COMPACT_ATOMS: atom_id res chain seq x y z
N MET A 1 -15.22 3.46 -5.63
CA MET A 1 -14.05 3.28 -6.53
C MET A 1 -14.37 3.65 -7.99
N LYS A 2 -15.43 3.12 -8.62
CA LYS A 2 -15.78 3.43 -10.02
C LYS A 2 -15.85 4.94 -10.30
N SER A 3 -16.60 5.71 -9.50
CA SER A 3 -16.71 7.16 -9.63
C SER A 3 -15.38 7.92 -9.46
N VAL A 4 -14.48 7.41 -8.64
CA VAL A 4 -13.14 8.02 -8.46
C VAL A 4 -12.32 7.85 -9.73
N VAL A 5 -12.30 6.65 -10.31
CA VAL A 5 -11.60 6.36 -11.57
C VAL A 5 -12.15 7.22 -12.70
N GLU A 6 -13.48 7.33 -12.84
CA GLU A 6 -14.14 8.18 -13.83
C GLU A 6 -13.75 9.66 -13.68
N ASN A 7 -13.65 10.16 -12.44
CA ASN A 7 -13.19 11.52 -12.19
C ASN A 7 -11.71 11.72 -12.53
N ILE A 8 -10.83 10.76 -12.21
CA ILE A 8 -9.41 10.83 -12.60
C ILE A 8 -9.29 10.91 -14.12
N GLU A 9 -9.99 10.05 -14.86
CA GLU A 9 -9.98 10.06 -16.32
C GLU A 9 -10.49 11.38 -16.90
N LYS A 10 -11.58 11.92 -16.34
CA LYS A 10 -12.12 13.22 -16.72
C LYS A 10 -11.06 14.32 -16.55
N TYR A 11 -10.47 14.44 -15.36
CA TYR A 11 -9.51 15.52 -15.08
C TYR A 11 -8.20 15.36 -15.88
N LYS A 12 -7.77 14.13 -16.17
CA LYS A 12 -6.67 13.90 -17.12
C LYS A 12 -6.97 14.47 -18.51
N ASN A 13 -8.20 14.25 -19.01
CA ASN A 13 -8.63 14.77 -20.31
C ASN A 13 -8.76 16.31 -20.31
N GLU A 14 -8.97 16.91 -19.14
CA GLU A 14 -8.95 18.37 -18.94
C GLU A 14 -7.52 18.94 -18.80
N GLY A 15 -6.49 18.09 -18.82
CA GLY A 15 -5.09 18.48 -18.76
C GLY A 15 -4.53 18.70 -17.35
N ILE A 16 -5.24 18.27 -16.32
CA ILE A 16 -4.75 18.28 -14.93
C ILE A 16 -3.59 17.30 -14.81
N LYS A 17 -2.48 17.73 -14.21
CA LYS A 17 -1.25 16.95 -14.08
C LYS A 17 -0.93 16.54 -12.65
N ASP A 18 -1.39 17.31 -11.66
CA ASP A 18 -1.07 17.10 -10.26
C ASP A 18 -2.22 16.37 -9.55
N TYR A 19 -1.89 15.23 -8.97
CA TYR A 19 -2.85 14.35 -8.29
C TYR A 19 -2.37 14.05 -6.89
N ILE A 20 -3.21 14.35 -5.91
CA ILE A 20 -3.02 13.97 -4.51
C ILE A 20 -3.93 12.78 -4.19
N ILE A 21 -3.36 11.70 -3.68
CA ILE A 21 -4.10 10.59 -3.08
C ILE A 21 -3.86 10.64 -1.58
N ASP A 22 -4.91 11.02 -0.85
CA ASP A 22 -4.88 11.10 0.61
C ASP A 22 -5.20 9.73 1.20
N VAL A 23 -4.24 9.17 1.94
CA VAL A 23 -4.38 7.95 2.73
C VAL A 23 -4.05 8.17 4.21
N ILE A 24 -4.17 9.42 4.67
CA ILE A 24 -4.08 9.78 6.09
C ILE A 24 -5.20 9.05 6.83
N ASP A 25 -4.86 8.46 7.99
CA ASP A 25 -5.78 7.68 8.83
C ASP A 25 -6.48 6.51 8.12
N ASN A 26 -5.99 6.09 6.98
CA ASN A 26 -6.55 4.98 6.23
C ASN A 26 -6.00 3.64 6.72
N PRO A 27 -6.82 2.77 7.34
CA PRO A 27 -6.37 1.49 7.89
C PRO A 27 -6.09 0.43 6.81
N GLY A 28 -6.26 0.76 5.53
CA GLY A 28 -6.14 -0.18 4.44
C GLY A 28 -7.45 -0.86 4.07
N GLY A 29 -7.36 -2.01 3.42
CA GLY A 29 -8.51 -2.76 2.92
C GLY A 29 -8.14 -3.64 1.73
N VAL A 30 -8.85 -3.50 0.62
CA VAL A 30 -8.63 -4.30 -0.59
C VAL A 30 -7.56 -3.64 -1.47
N SER A 31 -6.40 -4.27 -1.60
CA SER A 31 -5.25 -3.75 -2.38
C SER A 31 -5.56 -3.53 -3.88
N ASN A 32 -6.57 -4.22 -4.43
CA ASN A 32 -7.01 -3.99 -5.81
C ASN A 32 -7.45 -2.53 -6.06
N ALA A 33 -7.97 -1.85 -5.03
CA ALA A 33 -8.31 -0.43 -5.13
C ALA A 33 -7.09 0.44 -5.44
N CYS A 34 -5.94 0.12 -4.84
CA CYS A 34 -4.68 0.82 -5.09
C CYS A 34 -4.20 0.62 -6.54
N SER A 35 -4.32 -0.61 -7.08
CA SER A 35 -4.00 -0.89 -8.49
C SER A 35 -4.89 -0.07 -9.42
N MET A 36 -6.20 -0.04 -9.17
CA MET A 36 -7.15 0.73 -9.99
C MET A 36 -6.85 2.23 -10.00
N LEU A 37 -6.41 2.79 -8.89
CA LEU A 37 -6.00 4.21 -8.81
C LEU A 37 -4.76 4.48 -9.68
N LEU A 38 -3.73 3.64 -9.58
CA LEU A 38 -2.53 3.78 -10.40
C LEU A 38 -2.83 3.58 -11.90
N GLU A 39 -3.64 2.58 -12.23
CA GLU A 39 -4.05 2.30 -13.62
C GLU A 39 -4.82 3.48 -14.22
N ALA A 40 -5.72 4.13 -13.46
CA ALA A 40 -6.43 5.33 -13.91
C ALA A 40 -5.48 6.49 -14.23
N LEU A 41 -4.31 6.54 -13.59
CA LEU A 41 -3.24 7.50 -13.87
C LEU A 41 -2.26 7.02 -14.96
N ASN A 42 -2.56 5.90 -15.63
CA ASN A 42 -1.67 5.21 -16.57
C ASN A 42 -0.32 4.82 -15.93
N MET A 43 -0.36 4.43 -14.66
CA MET A 43 0.77 3.97 -13.87
C MET A 43 0.57 2.54 -13.40
N LYS A 44 1.64 1.89 -13.00
CA LYS A 44 1.60 0.54 -12.41
C LYS A 44 2.63 0.44 -11.30
N GLY A 45 2.23 -0.11 -10.14
CA GLY A 45 3.13 -0.49 -9.06
C GLY A 45 3.96 -1.74 -9.40
N GLY A 46 5.06 -1.91 -8.70
CA GLY A 46 5.85 -3.12 -8.78
C GLY A 46 5.12 -4.34 -8.17
N THR A 47 5.66 -5.52 -8.38
CA THR A 47 5.10 -6.77 -7.86
C THR A 47 5.66 -7.06 -6.47
N TYR A 48 4.80 -7.15 -5.46
CA TYR A 48 5.16 -7.67 -4.15
C TYR A 48 5.50 -9.17 -4.25
N GLY A 49 6.60 -9.54 -3.64
CA GLY A 49 6.95 -10.93 -3.40
C GLY A 49 6.48 -11.39 -2.04
N GLY A 50 7.01 -12.53 -1.59
CA GLY A 50 6.78 -13.04 -0.25
C GLY A 50 6.46 -14.52 -0.19
N MET A 51 5.68 -14.90 0.83
CA MET A 51 5.34 -16.29 1.10
C MET A 51 3.88 -16.41 1.53
N LEU A 52 3.19 -17.42 1.01
CA LEU A 52 1.87 -17.83 1.49
C LEU A 52 2.00 -19.18 2.19
N ARG A 53 1.62 -19.24 3.44
CA ARG A 53 1.64 -20.45 4.27
C ARG A 53 0.29 -21.15 4.28
N PHE A 54 0.29 -22.44 3.99
CA PHE A 54 -0.88 -23.31 4.14
C PHE A 54 -0.97 -23.86 5.57
N SER A 55 -2.18 -23.99 6.07
CA SER A 55 -2.48 -24.58 7.37
C SER A 55 -3.91 -25.14 7.35
N PRO A 56 -4.28 -26.03 8.32
CA PRO A 56 -5.68 -26.46 8.45
C PRO A 56 -6.65 -25.28 8.61
N LEU A 57 -6.27 -24.25 9.38
CA LEU A 57 -7.07 -23.05 9.57
C LEU A 57 -7.24 -22.25 8.26
N ALA A 58 -6.17 -22.13 7.46
CA ALA A 58 -6.25 -21.48 6.16
C ALA A 58 -7.12 -22.27 5.16
N GLN A 59 -7.06 -23.60 5.20
CA GLN A 59 -7.95 -24.46 4.42
C GLN A 59 -9.41 -24.24 4.80
N GLU A 60 -9.72 -24.22 6.10
CA GLU A 60 -11.09 -24.04 6.62
C GLU A 60 -11.67 -22.67 6.23
N GLN A 61 -10.89 -21.58 6.39
CA GLN A 61 -11.42 -20.22 6.19
C GLN A 61 -11.35 -19.72 4.76
N LEU A 62 -10.39 -20.20 3.96
CA LEU A 62 -10.11 -19.68 2.63
C LEU A 62 -10.30 -20.72 1.51
N GLY A 63 -10.65 -21.95 1.85
CA GLY A 63 -10.91 -23.01 0.88
C GLY A 63 -9.65 -23.53 0.17
N TYR A 64 -8.46 -23.35 0.73
CA TYR A 64 -7.23 -23.87 0.12
C TYR A 64 -7.25 -25.40 0.07
N LEU A 65 -6.77 -25.96 -1.05
CA LEU A 65 -6.66 -27.42 -1.21
C LEU A 65 -5.59 -28.04 -0.29
N ARG A 66 -4.53 -27.27 0.01
CA ARG A 66 -3.41 -27.70 0.86
C ARG A 66 -3.64 -27.30 2.31
N LYS A 67 -3.26 -28.16 3.25
CA LYS A 67 -3.30 -27.89 4.70
C LYS A 67 -1.92 -27.80 5.35
N SER A 68 -0.84 -27.82 4.56
CA SER A 68 0.54 -27.68 5.07
C SER A 68 1.47 -27.20 3.97
N GLY A 69 2.67 -26.72 4.35
CA GLY A 69 3.68 -26.18 3.44
C GLY A 69 3.46 -24.72 3.11
N HIS A 70 4.17 -24.23 2.12
CA HIS A 70 4.11 -22.86 1.65
C HIS A 70 4.41 -22.77 0.16
N ILE A 71 4.13 -21.61 -0.43
CA ILE A 71 4.61 -21.19 -1.74
C ILE A 71 5.26 -19.82 -1.60
N GLU A 72 6.27 -19.57 -2.43
CA GLU A 72 7.03 -18.32 -2.43
C GLU A 72 6.80 -17.59 -3.74
N TYR A 73 6.80 -16.25 -3.67
CA TYR A 73 6.69 -15.34 -4.80
C TYR A 73 7.89 -14.39 -4.80
N LYS A 74 8.43 -14.11 -5.97
CA LYS A 74 9.54 -13.17 -6.11
C LYS A 74 9.02 -11.75 -6.24
N SER A 75 9.65 -10.83 -5.52
CA SER A 75 9.46 -9.40 -5.73
C SER A 75 10.03 -8.98 -7.08
N ASN A 76 9.39 -7.99 -7.70
CA ASN A 76 9.90 -7.39 -8.92
C ASN A 76 9.49 -5.91 -8.98
N ASN A 77 10.49 -5.03 -9.07
CA ASN A 77 10.24 -3.61 -9.24
C ASN A 77 10.03 -3.27 -10.74
N ASN A 78 8.99 -3.86 -11.33
CA ASN A 78 8.54 -3.65 -12.70
C ASN A 78 7.50 -2.54 -12.79
N ALA A 79 7.66 -1.48 -12.01
CA ALA A 79 6.77 -0.33 -12.00
C ALA A 79 6.79 0.41 -13.34
N VAL A 80 5.66 1.01 -13.69
CA VAL A 80 5.49 1.85 -14.88
C VAL A 80 5.04 3.22 -14.44
N LYS A 81 5.85 4.24 -14.75
CA LYS A 81 5.56 5.64 -14.46
C LYS A 81 4.93 6.32 -15.66
N ASN A 82 3.95 7.18 -15.42
CA ASN A 82 3.50 8.18 -16.38
C ASN A 82 4.21 9.51 -16.08
N ASN A 83 5.07 9.97 -17.00
CA ASN A 83 5.88 11.18 -16.80
C ASN A 83 5.09 12.49 -17.01
N ASP A 84 3.88 12.42 -17.54
CA ASP A 84 3.00 13.58 -17.74
C ASP A 84 2.19 13.92 -16.47
N ILE A 85 2.30 13.07 -15.42
CA ILE A 85 1.54 13.18 -14.17
C ILE A 85 2.50 13.28 -12.99
N ASN A 86 2.24 14.22 -12.10
CA ASN A 86 2.84 14.35 -10.80
C ASN A 86 1.90 13.70 -9.76
N LEU A 87 2.35 12.64 -9.12
CA LEU A 87 1.58 11.92 -8.10
C LEU A 87 2.14 12.20 -6.72
N TYR A 88 1.25 12.52 -5.79
CA TYR A 88 1.56 12.75 -4.38
C TYR A 88 0.69 11.84 -3.50
N ILE A 89 1.31 11.15 -2.55
CA ILE A 89 0.60 10.32 -1.56
C ILE A 89 0.77 10.97 -0.20
N LEU A 90 -0.34 11.27 0.47
CA LEU A 90 -0.31 11.79 1.84
C LEU A 90 -0.39 10.64 2.83
N THR A 91 0.55 10.58 3.78
CA THR A 91 0.63 9.53 4.78
C THR A 91 0.78 10.08 6.19
N ASN A 92 0.33 9.31 7.17
CA ASN A 92 0.63 9.52 8.58
C ASN A 92 0.83 8.18 9.31
N GLU A 93 1.05 8.24 10.60
CA GLU A 93 1.26 7.07 11.48
C GLU A 93 0.09 6.07 11.48
N ASN A 94 -1.11 6.47 11.10
CA ASN A 94 -2.30 5.61 11.02
C ASN A 94 -2.54 5.04 9.60
N THR A 95 -1.74 5.45 8.62
CA THR A 95 -1.75 4.82 7.29
C THR A 95 -1.27 3.38 7.42
N PHE A 96 -2.11 2.40 7.06
CA PHE A 96 -1.83 1.00 7.36
C PHE A 96 -2.20 0.04 6.20
N SER A 97 -1.60 -1.16 6.19
CA SER A 97 -1.95 -2.27 5.30
C SER A 97 -1.92 -1.87 3.81
N SER A 98 -3.03 -2.03 3.05
CA SER A 98 -3.04 -1.70 1.61
C SER A 98 -2.85 -0.21 1.32
N ALA A 99 -3.20 0.69 2.23
CA ALA A 99 -2.89 2.12 2.11
C ALA A 99 -1.37 2.36 2.14
N GLN A 100 -0.66 1.71 3.06
CA GLN A 100 0.80 1.67 3.08
C GLN A 100 1.38 1.01 1.83
N MET A 101 0.77 -0.08 1.34
CA MET A 101 1.21 -0.75 0.11
C MET A 101 1.20 0.19 -1.10
N LEU A 102 0.21 1.08 -1.21
CA LEU A 102 0.18 2.11 -2.24
C LEU A 102 1.38 3.06 -2.13
N ALA A 103 1.67 3.56 -0.93
CA ALA A 103 2.83 4.43 -0.70
C ALA A 103 4.16 3.72 -1.04
N VAL A 104 4.30 2.44 -0.66
CA VAL A 104 5.48 1.63 -1.03
C VAL A 104 5.60 1.46 -2.55
N TRP A 105 4.50 1.20 -3.26
CA TRP A 105 4.52 1.12 -4.73
C TRP A 105 5.00 2.42 -5.37
N VAL A 106 4.53 3.56 -4.83
CA VAL A 106 4.93 4.88 -5.35
C VAL A 106 6.40 5.16 -5.08
N SER A 107 6.88 4.87 -3.88
CA SER A 107 8.29 5.05 -3.49
C SER A 107 9.22 4.10 -4.25
N ASP A 108 8.92 2.80 -4.26
CA ASP A 108 9.78 1.80 -4.90
C ASP A 108 9.86 1.98 -6.42
N GLY A 109 8.73 2.30 -7.03
CA GLY A 109 8.60 2.53 -8.46
C GLY A 109 9.03 3.93 -8.93
N ASN A 110 9.37 4.82 -7.99
CA ASN A 110 9.61 6.24 -8.27
C ASN A 110 8.46 6.87 -9.10
N LEU A 111 7.22 6.52 -8.73
CA LEU A 111 6.02 6.95 -9.44
C LEU A 111 5.58 8.37 -9.07
N GLY A 112 5.94 8.82 -7.89
CA GLY A 112 5.56 10.12 -7.33
C GLY A 112 6.31 10.40 -6.04
N LYS A 113 5.75 11.24 -5.18
CA LYS A 113 6.31 11.62 -3.88
C LYS A 113 5.38 11.25 -2.73
N ILE A 114 5.99 10.95 -1.59
CA ILE A 114 5.30 10.75 -0.33
C ILE A 114 5.44 12.02 0.50
N ILE A 115 4.35 12.56 1.00
CA ILE A 115 4.31 13.76 1.84
C ILE A 115 3.61 13.43 3.15
N GLY A 116 4.17 13.82 4.28
CA GLY A 116 3.55 13.62 5.59
C GLY A 116 4.47 12.99 6.60
N ARG A 117 3.99 11.99 7.30
CA ARG A 117 4.74 11.25 8.32
C ARG A 117 4.83 9.77 7.98
N PRO A 118 5.85 9.07 8.49
CA PRO A 118 5.98 7.63 8.31
C PRO A 118 4.75 6.89 8.80
N SER A 119 4.34 5.86 8.08
CA SER A 119 3.25 4.98 8.53
C SER A 119 3.75 3.98 9.59
N SER A 120 2.84 3.46 10.41
CA SER A 120 3.17 2.46 11.43
C SER A 120 3.41 1.05 10.88
N ASN A 121 3.20 0.83 9.61
CA ASN A 121 3.37 -0.46 8.96
C ASN A 121 4.72 -0.54 8.25
N MET A 122 5.42 -1.66 8.37
CA MET A 122 6.67 -1.87 7.64
C MET A 122 6.41 -2.04 6.14
N PRO A 123 7.31 -1.56 5.25
CA PRO A 123 7.19 -1.77 3.80
C PRO A 123 7.10 -3.24 3.39
N SER A 124 7.93 -4.10 4.00
CA SER A 124 7.77 -5.55 3.98
C SER A 124 7.15 -6.00 5.29
N ASN A 125 6.06 -6.73 5.22
CA ASN A 125 5.25 -7.03 6.42
C ASN A 125 4.55 -8.38 6.34
N TYR A 126 3.72 -8.67 7.36
CA TYR A 126 2.85 -9.84 7.41
C TYR A 126 1.39 -9.40 7.37
N GLY A 127 0.55 -10.12 6.63
CA GLY A 127 -0.85 -9.79 6.48
C GLY A 127 -1.73 -10.98 6.11
N ASP A 128 -2.95 -10.66 5.64
CA ASP A 128 -3.98 -11.64 5.35
C ASP A 128 -4.21 -12.58 6.54
N VAL A 129 -4.90 -12.03 7.55
CA VAL A 129 -5.03 -12.69 8.85
C VAL A 129 -6.12 -13.76 8.85
N LEU A 130 -5.82 -14.86 9.54
CA LEU A 130 -6.79 -15.89 9.91
C LEU A 130 -7.22 -15.65 11.35
N LYS A 131 -8.51 -15.78 11.63
CA LYS A 131 -9.06 -15.63 12.97
C LYS A 131 -9.20 -16.99 13.65
N PHE A 132 -8.93 -17.07 14.94
CA PHE A 132 -9.13 -18.25 15.73
C PHE A 132 -9.62 -17.90 17.14
N GLN A 133 -10.25 -18.85 17.82
CA GLN A 133 -10.66 -18.70 19.20
C GLN A 133 -9.93 -19.73 20.08
N MET A 134 -9.38 -19.24 21.18
CA MET A 134 -8.74 -20.09 22.19
C MET A 134 -9.79 -20.98 22.89
N LYS A 135 -9.50 -22.27 23.02
CA LYS A 135 -10.48 -23.25 23.58
C LYS A 135 -10.91 -22.92 25.00
N ASN A 136 -9.97 -22.54 25.85
CA ASN A 136 -10.23 -22.35 27.29
C ASN A 136 -10.67 -20.93 27.61
N SER A 137 -9.85 -19.92 27.25
CA SER A 137 -10.11 -18.52 27.59
C SER A 137 -11.19 -17.87 26.73
N LYS A 138 -11.56 -18.49 25.60
CA LYS A 138 -12.47 -17.93 24.58
C LYS A 138 -11.99 -16.63 23.92
N LEU A 139 -10.75 -16.21 24.19
CA LEU A 139 -10.13 -15.05 23.54
C LEU A 139 -10.04 -15.29 22.03
N ILE A 140 -10.36 -14.25 21.27
CA ILE A 140 -10.20 -14.24 19.82
C ILE A 140 -8.79 -13.74 19.51
N GLY A 141 -8.08 -14.50 18.71
CA GLY A 141 -6.77 -14.14 18.16
C GLY A 141 -6.81 -14.08 16.64
N GLN A 142 -5.79 -13.52 16.08
CA GLN A 142 -5.56 -13.55 14.63
C GLN A 142 -4.08 -13.79 14.33
N ILE A 143 -3.81 -14.45 13.21
CA ILE A 143 -2.47 -14.77 12.76
C ILE A 143 -2.35 -14.56 11.25
N SER A 144 -1.31 -13.87 10.82
CA SER A 144 -1.02 -13.71 9.40
C SER A 144 -0.59 -15.04 8.77
N HIS A 145 -1.08 -15.31 7.56
CA HIS A 145 -0.65 -16.47 6.78
C HIS A 145 0.14 -16.10 5.53
N LYS A 146 0.31 -14.80 5.27
CA LYS A 146 1.18 -14.29 4.21
C LYS A 146 2.29 -13.41 4.77
N LYS A 147 3.46 -13.50 4.15
CA LYS A 147 4.53 -12.53 4.22
C LYS A 147 4.54 -11.75 2.91
N PHE A 148 4.59 -10.44 3.00
CA PHE A 148 4.75 -9.53 1.86
C PHE A 148 6.16 -8.96 1.87
N ILE A 149 6.85 -9.03 0.73
CA ILE A 149 8.17 -8.44 0.52
C ILE A 149 8.01 -7.34 -0.53
N ARG A 150 8.44 -6.14 -0.20
CA ARG A 150 8.31 -4.95 -1.05
C ARG A 150 8.88 -5.18 -2.46
N PRO A 151 8.40 -4.47 -3.49
CA PRO A 151 8.86 -4.65 -4.86
C PRO A 151 10.36 -4.42 -5.06
N ASP A 152 10.91 -3.37 -4.46
CA ASP A 152 12.36 -3.12 -4.48
C ASP A 152 13.06 -3.82 -3.32
N ILE A 153 13.48 -5.06 -3.55
CA ILE A 153 14.17 -5.88 -2.55
C ILE A 153 15.49 -5.27 -2.05
N ARG A 154 16.09 -4.33 -2.78
CA ARG A 154 17.31 -3.64 -2.34
C ARG A 154 17.05 -2.79 -1.11
N LYS A 155 15.81 -2.34 -0.96
CA LYS A 155 15.32 -1.55 0.18
C LYS A 155 14.68 -2.39 1.29
N ASP A 156 14.72 -3.73 1.24
CA ASP A 156 14.01 -4.61 2.20
C ASP A 156 14.53 -4.50 3.64
N LYS A 157 15.71 -3.92 3.84
CA LYS A 157 16.27 -3.64 5.17
C LYS A 157 15.63 -2.42 5.84
N GLU A 158 14.98 -1.55 5.09
CA GLU A 158 14.28 -0.37 5.61
C GLU A 158 13.03 -0.81 6.36
N GLN A 159 13.00 -0.51 7.65
CA GLN A 159 11.88 -0.88 8.53
C GLN A 159 10.74 0.14 8.48
N ILE A 160 11.03 1.35 7.99
CA ILE A 160 10.12 2.49 7.90
C ILE A 160 10.14 2.99 6.47
N LEU A 161 8.99 3.40 5.96
CA LEU A 161 8.89 4.17 4.72
C LEU A 161 8.95 5.65 5.08
N GLU A 162 10.13 6.25 4.93
CA GLU A 162 10.28 7.69 5.13
C GLU A 162 9.61 8.46 4.00
N PRO A 163 8.87 9.53 4.31
CA PRO A 163 8.32 10.41 3.28
C PRO A 163 9.42 11.22 2.59
N ASP A 164 9.20 11.58 1.33
CA ASP A 164 10.09 12.52 0.60
C ASP A 164 10.06 13.92 1.22
N ILE A 165 8.90 14.29 1.78
CA ILE A 165 8.67 15.57 2.45
C ILE A 165 8.02 15.28 3.79
N TYR A 166 8.81 15.44 4.85
CA TYR A 166 8.33 15.25 6.22
C TYR A 166 7.51 16.47 6.67
N VAL A 167 6.40 16.21 7.35
CA VAL A 167 5.52 17.23 7.92
C VAL A 167 5.52 17.10 9.44
N GLU A 168 5.89 18.18 10.13
CA GLU A 168 5.98 18.20 11.59
C GLU A 168 4.61 17.99 12.25
N TYR A 169 4.64 17.49 13.50
CA TYR A 169 3.41 17.37 14.28
C TYR A 169 2.83 18.74 14.59
N GLY A 170 1.54 18.91 14.30
CA GLY A 170 0.84 20.17 14.44
C GLY A 170 0.61 20.90 13.11
N ASP A 171 1.37 20.58 12.08
CA ASP A 171 1.17 21.11 10.73
C ASP A 171 0.19 20.24 9.94
N ASP A 172 -0.58 20.89 9.05
CA ASP A 172 -1.51 20.21 8.15
C ASP A 172 -0.78 19.62 6.94
N ILE A 173 -0.94 18.31 6.75
CA ILE A 173 -0.24 17.57 5.69
C ILE A 173 -0.78 17.98 4.31
N LEU A 174 -2.09 18.19 4.17
CA LEU A 174 -2.71 18.57 2.91
C LEU A 174 -2.31 19.99 2.50
N GLU A 175 -2.34 20.94 3.43
CA GLU A 175 -1.89 22.31 3.18
C GLU A 175 -0.40 22.32 2.78
N THR A 176 0.45 21.58 3.50
CA THR A 176 1.87 21.46 3.16
C THR A 176 2.08 20.89 1.74
N ALA A 177 1.28 19.89 1.34
CA ALA A 177 1.35 19.33 0.01
C ALA A 177 0.92 20.32 -1.07
N ILE A 178 -0.16 21.07 -0.84
CA ILE A 178 -0.64 22.13 -1.76
C ILE A 178 0.41 23.22 -1.91
N ASP A 179 1.02 23.66 -0.82
CA ASP A 179 2.10 24.65 -0.84
C ASP A 179 3.33 24.17 -1.58
N TYR A 180 3.64 22.88 -1.46
CA TYR A 180 4.75 22.26 -2.19
C TYR A 180 4.52 22.22 -3.70
N ILE A 181 3.29 21.88 -4.13
CA ILE A 181 2.89 21.78 -5.53
C ILE A 181 2.88 23.15 -6.22
N ASN A 182 2.52 24.21 -5.48
CA ASN A 182 2.41 25.57 -6.02
C ASN A 182 3.73 26.38 -6.06
N LYS A 183 4.85 25.79 -5.63
CA LYS A 183 6.20 26.41 -5.70
C LYS A 183 6.86 26.16 -7.04
#